data_d5c1776731918e4826181862f99fca3a
#
_entry.id   d5c1776731918e4826181862f99fca3a
#
_cell.length_a   1.000
_cell.length_b   1.000
_cell.length_c   1.000
_cell.angle_alpha   90.00
_cell.angle_beta   90.00
_cell.angle_gamma   90.00
#
_symmetry.space_group_name_H-M   'P 1'
#
loop_
_entity.id
_entity.type
_entity.pdbx_description
1 polymer ?
#
loop_
_entity_poly.entity_id
_entity_poly.type
_entity_poly.pdbx_seq_one_letter_code
_entity_poly.pdbx_strand_id
1 'polypeptide(L)'
;MKIPKTAKVSIPFPSVWGIDASIAGRSIIRGILTIDSIVDNKVVGTVNFRGIPIPINGYWDESAKQISFDSPYASFFGNLTIIDETATSIRHFILSGRFIMKPPSLLAGEYGNWIATTFTTRLGPPIYTNVLPPAGAFSVSSMLLGQQLF
;
A
#
# COMPACT_ATOMS: atom_id res chain seq x y z
N MET A 1 2.29 -3.33 -33.15
CA MET A 1 2.07 -3.23 -32.60
C MET A 1 2.21 -3.24 -31.65
N LYS A 2 2.08 -3.15 -31.30
CA LYS A 2 2.19 -3.13 -30.52
C LYS A 2 1.64 -3.13 -29.57
N ILE A 3 1.63 -3.37 -29.02
CA ILE A 3 1.07 -3.46 -28.13
C ILE A 3 1.20 -2.92 -27.14
N PRO A 4 0.81 -2.58 -26.73
CA PRO A 4 0.89 -1.97 -25.84
C PRO A 4 1.12 -2.43 -24.86
N LYS A 5 1.32 -2.51 -24.68
CA LYS A 5 1.46 -2.81 -23.90
C LYS A 5 1.29 -2.52 -22.86
N THR A 6 1.09 -2.88 -22.55
CA THR A 6 0.59 -2.62 -21.39
C THR A 6 1.69 -2.19 -20.60
N ALA A 7 1.57 -1.16 -20.05
CA ALA A 7 2.60 -0.60 -19.37
C ALA A 7 2.71 -1.40 -18.13
N LYS A 8 3.88 -1.65 -17.69
CA LYS A 8 4.01 -2.39 -16.55
C LYS A 8 3.78 -1.51 -15.38
N VAL A 9 3.10 -1.94 -14.40
CA VAL A 9 2.84 -1.17 -13.20
C VAL A 9 3.54 -1.87 -12.05
N SER A 10 4.41 -1.17 -11.35
CA SER A 10 5.20 -1.75 -10.28
C SER A 10 4.42 -2.02 -9.02
N ILE A 11 3.36 -1.31 -8.81
CA ILE A 11 2.62 -1.46 -7.58
C ILE A 11 1.56 -2.52 -7.79
N PRO A 12 1.38 -3.46 -6.87
CA PRO A 12 0.42 -4.54 -7.09
C PRO A 12 -1.02 -4.08 -6.96
N PHE A 13 -1.90 -4.70 -7.74
CA PHE A 13 -3.33 -4.48 -7.57
C PHE A 13 -4.09 -5.68 -8.14
N PRO A 14 -5.16 -6.08 -7.49
CA PRO A 14 -5.66 -5.53 -6.26
C PRO A 14 -4.71 -5.85 -5.12
N SER A 15 -4.65 -4.99 -4.17
CA SER A 15 -3.75 -5.21 -3.03
C SER A 15 -4.31 -4.58 -1.76
N VAL A 16 -3.88 -5.11 -0.64
CA VAL A 16 -4.32 -4.63 0.66
C VAL A 16 -3.08 -4.29 1.45
N TRP A 17 -3.06 -3.12 2.03
CA TRP A 17 -1.92 -2.57 2.73
C TRP A 17 -2.29 -2.17 4.14
N GLY A 18 -1.33 -2.30 5.05
CA GLY A 18 -1.53 -1.71 6.36
C GLY A 18 -1.02 -0.29 6.24
N ILE A 19 -1.74 0.68 6.73
CA ILE A 19 -1.36 2.08 6.62
C ILE A 19 -1.37 2.73 7.98
N ASP A 20 -0.33 3.50 8.28
CA ASP A 20 -0.25 4.29 9.49
C ASP A 20 -0.14 5.75 9.07
N ALA A 21 -0.89 6.59 9.70
CA ALA A 21 -0.87 8.02 9.42
C ALA A 21 -0.73 8.78 10.72
N SER A 22 0.04 9.84 10.71
CA SER A 22 0.23 10.62 11.92
C SER A 22 0.39 12.09 11.63
N ILE A 23 -0.14 12.91 12.51
CA ILE A 23 0.03 14.34 12.45
C ILE A 23 0.89 14.65 13.66
N ALA A 24 1.88 15.50 13.49
CA ALA A 24 2.80 15.83 14.58
C ALA A 24 2.07 16.16 15.85
N GLY A 25 2.50 15.56 16.91
CA GLY A 25 1.89 15.81 18.20
C GLY A 25 0.66 14.99 18.50
N ARG A 26 0.24 14.13 17.61
CA ARG A 26 -0.93 13.32 17.83
C ARG A 26 -0.59 11.84 17.71
N SER A 27 -1.49 11.02 18.16
CA SER A 27 -1.29 9.59 18.10
C SER A 27 -1.36 9.09 16.67
N ILE A 28 -0.65 8.01 16.40
CA ILE A 28 -0.68 7.38 15.09
C ILE A 28 -2.03 6.71 14.90
N ILE A 29 -2.59 6.86 13.72
CA ILE A 29 -3.82 6.21 13.38
C ILE A 29 -3.52 5.10 12.41
N ARG A 30 -3.99 3.92 12.69
CA ARG A 30 -3.77 2.78 11.83
C ARG A 30 -5.01 2.39 11.07
N GLY A 31 -4.79 1.87 9.87
CA GLY A 31 -5.91 1.49 9.05
C GLY A 31 -5.51 0.55 7.94
N ILE A 32 -6.37 0.41 6.97
CA ILE A 32 -6.17 -0.47 5.84
C ILE A 32 -6.38 0.32 4.56
N LEU A 33 -5.43 0.22 3.66
CA LEU A 33 -5.55 0.85 2.35
C LEU A 33 -5.75 -0.30 1.36
N THR A 34 -6.74 -0.20 0.52
CA THR A 34 -6.98 -1.21 -0.51
C THR A 34 -6.87 -0.52 -1.85
N ILE A 35 -6.05 -1.06 -2.74
CA ILE A 35 -5.95 -0.55 -4.09
C ILE A 35 -6.65 -1.58 -4.94
N ASP A 36 -7.78 -1.21 -5.49
CA ASP A 36 -8.58 -2.13 -6.27
C ASP A 36 -8.09 -2.24 -7.70
N SER A 37 -7.75 -1.14 -8.29
CA SER A 37 -7.29 -1.14 -9.67
C SER A 37 -6.45 0.07 -10.00
N ILE A 38 -5.58 -0.11 -11.00
CA ILE A 38 -4.82 0.97 -11.56
C ILE A 38 -4.95 0.78 -13.07
N VAL A 39 -5.74 1.66 -13.67
CA VAL A 39 -6.01 1.58 -15.11
C VAL A 39 -5.73 2.93 -15.71
N ASP A 40 -4.87 2.98 -16.72
CA ASP A 40 -4.47 4.23 -17.34
C ASP A 40 -3.95 5.19 -16.28
N ASN A 41 -3.16 4.67 -15.36
CA ASN A 41 -2.54 5.42 -14.27
C ASN A 41 -3.55 5.95 -13.25
N LYS A 42 -4.81 5.57 -13.36
CA LYS A 42 -5.78 6.02 -12.38
C LYS A 42 -5.95 4.98 -11.30
N VAL A 43 -5.84 5.40 -10.07
CA VAL A 43 -5.92 4.53 -8.90
C VAL A 43 -7.30 4.62 -8.29
N VAL A 44 -7.88 3.47 -8.02
CA VAL A 44 -9.18 3.42 -7.36
C VAL A 44 -9.08 2.44 -6.21
N GLY A 45 -9.61 2.79 -5.09
CA GLY A 45 -9.57 1.92 -3.93
C GLY A 45 -10.30 2.51 -2.75
N THR A 46 -9.92 2.10 -1.56
CA THR A 46 -10.52 2.60 -0.32
C THR A 46 -9.47 2.73 0.77
N VAL A 47 -9.75 3.55 1.75
CA VAL A 47 -8.93 3.61 2.94
C VAL A 47 -9.87 3.51 4.13
N ASN A 48 -9.49 2.76 5.12
CA ASN A 48 -10.36 2.51 6.26
C ASN A 48 -9.59 2.70 7.55
N PHE A 49 -9.85 3.79 8.24
CA PHE A 49 -9.20 4.06 9.52
C PHE A 49 -10.15 3.86 10.69
N ARG A 50 -11.44 3.83 10.42
CA ARG A 50 -12.37 3.74 11.52
C ARG A 50 -13.40 2.67 11.37
N GLY A 51 -13.11 1.66 10.62
CA GLY A 51 -14.05 0.59 10.43
C GLY A 51 -14.97 0.75 9.22
N ILE A 52 -14.91 1.89 8.57
CA ILE A 52 -15.72 2.13 7.39
C ILE A 52 -14.81 2.46 6.24
N PRO A 53 -14.85 1.71 5.15
CA PRO A 53 -14.01 2.01 4.01
C PRO A 53 -14.49 3.29 3.35
N ILE A 54 -13.55 4.15 3.01
CA ILE A 54 -13.85 5.40 2.35
C ILE A 54 -13.19 5.37 0.99
N PRO A 55 -13.88 5.73 -0.07
CA PRO A 55 -13.30 5.63 -1.41
C PRO A 55 -12.14 6.58 -1.61
N ILE A 56 -11.17 6.14 -2.38
CA ILE A 56 -10.07 7.00 -2.76
C ILE A 56 -9.92 6.94 -4.26
N ASN A 57 -9.44 8.02 -4.84
CA ASN A 57 -9.18 8.12 -6.25
C ASN A 57 -7.87 8.86 -6.43
N GLY A 58 -7.07 8.45 -7.38
CA GLY A 58 -5.82 9.12 -7.57
C GLY A 58 -5.08 8.70 -8.81
N TYR A 59 -3.78 8.92 -8.81
CA TYR A 59 -2.95 8.65 -9.95
C TYR A 59 -1.65 7.99 -9.54
N TRP A 60 -1.17 7.14 -10.42
CA TRP A 60 0.09 6.47 -10.25
C TRP A 60 1.04 6.92 -11.36
N ASP A 61 2.25 7.33 -11.00
CA ASP A 61 3.25 7.71 -11.97
C ASP A 61 4.34 6.64 -11.93
N GLU A 62 4.34 5.77 -12.91
CA GLU A 62 5.28 4.67 -12.92
C GLU A 62 6.73 5.13 -13.06
N SER A 63 6.98 6.14 -13.82
CA SER A 63 8.35 6.57 -14.03
C SER A 63 8.93 7.21 -12.77
N ALA A 64 8.14 7.89 -12.01
CA ALA A 64 8.60 8.51 -10.78
C ALA A 64 8.37 7.61 -9.57
N LYS A 65 7.61 6.52 -9.72
CA LYS A 65 7.23 5.64 -8.65
C LYS A 65 6.51 6.42 -7.56
N GLN A 66 5.61 7.27 -7.97
CA GLN A 66 4.87 8.11 -7.04
C GLN A 66 3.38 7.89 -7.14
N ILE A 67 2.72 7.98 -6.03
CA ILE A 67 1.27 7.87 -5.99
C ILE A 67 0.69 9.12 -5.36
N SER A 68 -0.45 9.52 -5.86
CA SER A 68 -1.21 10.57 -5.18
C SER A 68 -2.64 10.10 -5.15
N PHE A 69 -3.33 10.28 -4.06
CA PHE A 69 -4.73 9.92 -4.01
C PHE A 69 -5.49 10.78 -3.03
N ASP A 70 -6.75 10.92 -3.27
CA ASP A 70 -7.62 11.73 -2.44
C ASP A 70 -8.72 10.89 -1.83
N SER A 71 -8.99 11.14 -0.58
CA SER A 71 -10.20 10.68 0.06
C SER A 71 -11.06 11.93 0.25
N PRO A 72 -12.27 11.81 0.70
CA PRO A 72 -13.08 13.01 0.97
C PRO A 72 -12.47 13.92 2.03
N TYR A 73 -11.55 13.43 2.84
CA TYR A 73 -11.02 14.22 3.96
C TYR A 73 -9.55 14.56 3.88
N ALA A 74 -8.83 14.00 2.94
CA ALA A 74 -7.39 14.24 2.88
C ALA A 74 -6.82 13.93 1.50
N SER A 75 -5.71 14.56 1.18
CA SER A 75 -4.96 14.27 -0.04
C SER A 75 -3.63 13.67 0.38
N PHE A 76 -3.25 12.57 -0.26
CA PHE A 76 -2.06 11.82 0.09
C PHE A 76 -1.08 11.81 -1.08
N PHE A 77 0.22 11.92 -0.77
CA PHE A 77 1.27 11.89 -1.78
C PHE A 77 2.38 11.00 -1.25
N GLY A 78 2.90 10.13 -2.07
CA GLY A 78 3.96 9.25 -1.58
C GLY A 78 4.77 8.61 -2.68
N ASN A 79 5.84 7.97 -2.25
CA ASN A 79 6.76 7.29 -3.14
C ASN A 79 6.79 5.81 -2.81
N LEU A 80 7.02 5.00 -3.82
CA LEU A 80 7.11 3.57 -3.64
C LEU A 80 8.56 3.12 -3.50
N THR A 81 8.82 2.27 -2.55
CA THR A 81 10.09 1.60 -2.39
C THR A 81 9.80 0.11 -2.43
N ILE A 82 10.59 -0.65 -3.15
CA ILE A 82 10.44 -2.09 -3.25
C ILE A 82 11.68 -2.73 -2.67
N ILE A 83 11.50 -3.66 -1.78
CA ILE A 83 12.61 -4.37 -1.17
C ILE A 83 12.41 -5.86 -1.36
N ASP A 84 13.35 -6.51 -1.99
CA ASP A 84 13.27 -7.94 -2.20
C ASP A 84 14.06 -8.66 -1.14
N GLU A 85 13.39 -9.62 -0.53
CA GLU A 85 14.01 -10.42 0.47
C GLU A 85 14.29 -11.74 -0.17
N THR A 86 15.51 -11.95 -0.61
CA THR A 86 15.81 -13.12 -1.39
C THR A 86 15.69 -14.43 -0.61
N ALA A 87 15.99 -14.41 0.64
CA ALA A 87 15.91 -15.64 1.41
C ALA A 87 14.52 -16.22 1.48
N THR A 88 13.52 -15.40 1.46
CA THR A 88 12.16 -15.86 1.58
C THR A 88 11.38 -15.70 0.27
N SER A 89 11.99 -15.14 -0.72
CA SER A 89 11.32 -14.85 -1.99
C SER A 89 10.11 -13.94 -1.80
N ILE A 90 10.23 -13.02 -0.88
CA ILE A 90 9.16 -12.07 -0.64
C ILE A 90 9.57 -10.70 -1.14
N ARG A 91 8.66 -10.04 -1.78
CA ARG A 91 8.88 -8.67 -2.20
C ARG A 91 8.02 -7.76 -1.34
N HIS A 92 8.66 -6.81 -0.69
CA HIS A 92 7.96 -5.85 0.16
C HIS A 92 7.74 -4.56 -0.60
N PHE A 93 6.56 -3.98 -0.43
CA PHE A 93 6.24 -2.71 -1.06
C PHE A 93 5.95 -1.71 0.05
N ILE A 94 6.59 -0.57 -0.03
CA ILE A 94 6.42 0.47 0.98
C ILE A 94 6.06 1.76 0.27
N LEU A 95 4.92 2.32 0.64
CA LEU A 95 4.54 3.64 0.17
C LEU A 95 4.68 4.56 1.35
N SER A 96 5.28 5.70 1.16
CA SER A 96 5.39 6.65 2.26
C SER A 96 5.42 8.07 1.74
N GLY A 97 4.94 8.96 2.52
CA GLY A 97 4.90 10.36 2.11
C GLY A 97 4.13 11.22 3.07
N ARG A 98 3.46 12.20 2.53
CA ARG A 98 2.75 13.19 3.32
C ARG A 98 1.30 13.25 2.95
N PHE A 99 0.50 13.78 3.83
CA PHE A 99 -0.88 14.06 3.51
C PHE A 99 -1.27 15.40 4.12
N ILE A 100 -2.32 15.95 3.58
CA ILE A 100 -2.86 17.18 4.10
C ILE A 100 -4.34 16.97 4.28
N MET A 101 -4.87 17.34 5.43
CA MET A 101 -6.29 17.23 5.70
C MET A 101 -7.01 18.37 5.00
N LYS A 102 -8.21 18.09 4.53
CA LYS A 102 -8.97 19.09 3.80
C LYS A 102 -10.41 19.13 4.27
N PRO A 103 -11.14 20.19 3.98
CA PRO A 103 -12.54 20.26 4.35
C PRO A 103 -13.28 19.10 3.72
N PRO A 104 -14.24 18.51 4.41
CA PRO A 104 -14.85 19.02 5.61
C PRO A 104 -14.24 18.54 6.92
N SER A 105 -13.05 18.02 6.88
CA SER A 105 -12.42 17.56 8.12
C SER A 105 -12.24 18.73 9.09
N LEU A 106 -12.40 18.43 10.35
CA LEU A 106 -12.17 19.46 11.37
C LEU A 106 -10.70 19.76 11.47
N LEU A 107 -9.85 18.90 10.91
CA LEU A 107 -8.42 19.11 10.94
C LEU A 107 -7.92 19.71 9.62
N ALA A 108 -8.82 20.22 8.79
CA ALA A 108 -8.44 20.76 7.50
C ALA A 108 -7.26 21.71 7.60
N GLY A 109 -6.28 21.50 6.73
CA GLY A 109 -5.08 22.33 6.73
C GLY A 109 -3.91 21.72 7.48
N GLU A 110 -4.16 20.70 8.29
CA GLU A 110 -3.06 20.07 9.01
C GLU A 110 -2.37 19.05 8.14
N TYR A 111 -1.07 18.93 8.33
CA TYR A 111 -0.26 18.03 7.56
C TYR A 111 0.18 16.85 8.37
N GLY A 112 0.44 15.75 7.74
CA GLY A 112 0.99 14.61 8.44
C GLY A 112 1.82 13.76 7.52
N ASN A 113 2.28 12.65 8.06
CA ASN A 113 3.07 11.67 7.31
C ASN A 113 2.34 10.35 7.35
N TRP A 114 2.52 9.54 6.32
CA TRP A 114 1.92 8.23 6.28
C TRP A 114 2.87 7.22 5.69
N ILE A 115 2.63 5.97 6.01
CA ILE A 115 3.41 4.90 5.45
C ILE A 115 2.46 3.72 5.32
N ALA A 116 2.54 3.01 4.20
CA ALA A 116 1.72 1.83 3.99
C ALA A 116 2.61 0.72 3.46
N THR A 117 2.37 -0.49 3.90
CA THR A 117 3.19 -1.61 3.48
C THR A 117 2.35 -2.81 3.10
N THR A 118 2.86 -3.57 2.15
CA THR A 118 2.29 -4.86 1.81
C THR A 118 3.41 -5.72 1.25
N PHE A 119 3.12 -6.95 0.93
CA PHE A 119 4.13 -7.79 0.32
C PHE A 119 3.50 -8.84 -0.57
N THR A 120 4.29 -9.40 -1.47
CA THR A 120 3.85 -10.49 -2.34
C THR A 120 5.00 -11.46 -2.44
N THR A 121 4.72 -12.67 -2.89
CA THR A 121 5.80 -13.60 -3.12
C THR A 121 6.36 -13.25 -4.49
N ARG A 122 7.67 -13.33 -4.62
CA ARG A 122 8.24 -12.95 -5.86
C ARG A 122 8.16 -14.00 -6.90
N LEU A 123 8.16 -15.21 -6.50
CA LEU A 123 8.13 -16.21 -7.44
C LEU A 123 6.93 -16.85 -7.56
N GLY A 124 6.59 -17.16 -8.59
CA GLY A 124 5.40 -17.71 -8.76
C GLY A 124 5.38 -19.06 -8.32
N PRO A 125 5.89 -19.84 -8.91
CA PRO A 125 5.74 -21.17 -8.74
C PRO A 125 6.04 -21.61 -7.48
N PRO A 126 5.25 -21.93 -6.99
CA PRO A 126 5.37 -22.35 -5.78
C PRO A 126 5.82 -23.66 -5.66
N ILE A 127 6.43 -23.97 -6.34
CA ILE A 127 6.89 -25.16 -6.30
C ILE A 127 7.13 -25.47 -4.98
N TYR A 128 7.72 -24.74 -4.37
CA TYR A 128 8.08 -25.02 -3.15
C TYR A 128 7.02 -25.10 -2.29
N THR A 129 6.06 -24.79 -2.74
CA THR A 129 5.00 -24.79 -1.99
C THR A 129 4.92 -26.01 -1.28
N ASN A 130 5.15 -26.95 -1.81
CA ASN A 130 4.90 -28.15 -1.19
C ASN A 130 5.74 -28.20 -0.05
N VAL A 131 6.59 -27.52 -0.07
CA VAL A 131 7.40 -27.65 0.91
C VAL A 131 7.06 -26.73 1.81
N LEU A 132 6.40 -26.23 1.63
CA LEU A 132 5.97 -25.47 2.45
C LEU A 132 6.67 -25.25 3.43
N PRO A 133 7.02 -24.55 3.39
CA PRO A 133 7.72 -24.04 4.26
C PRO A 133 7.14 -24.31 5.42
N PRO A 134 7.78 -24.56 6.11
CA PRO A 134 7.35 -24.84 7.25
C PRO A 134 6.52 -23.77 7.57
N ALA A 135 5.47 -24.09 7.79
CA ALA A 135 4.56 -23.17 8.11
C ALA A 135 5.19 -22.37 9.11
N GLY A 136 5.81 -22.94 9.96
CA GLY A 136 6.28 -22.15 10.98
C GLY A 136 7.07 -21.08 10.49
N ALA A 137 7.80 -21.36 9.61
CA ALA A 137 8.68 -20.44 9.16
C ALA A 137 7.96 -19.34 8.73
N PHE A 138 7.04 -19.55 7.98
CA PHE A 138 6.49 -18.47 7.51
C PHE A 138 5.49 -17.94 8.26
N SER A 139 5.03 -18.61 9.03
CA SER A 139 3.95 -18.05 9.63
C SER A 139 4.60 -17.10 10.55
N VAL A 140 5.60 -17.34 11.11
CA VAL A 140 6.17 -16.51 11.99
C VAL A 140 6.44 -15.30 11.34
N SER A 141 7.13 -15.32 10.38
CA SER A 141 7.42 -14.13 9.80
C SER A 141 6.22 -13.56 9.28
N SER A 142 5.50 -14.22 8.60
CA SER A 142 4.42 -13.57 8.01
C SER A 142 3.50 -13.27 9.05
N MET A 143 3.35 -13.99 9.97
CA MET A 143 2.49 -13.74 10.86
C MET A 143 2.90 -12.68 11.58
N LEU A 144 3.95 -12.72 12.01
CA LEU A 144 4.38 -11.71 12.72
C LEU A 144 4.37 -10.59 11.98
N LEU A 145 4.74 -10.65 10.92
CA LEU A 145 4.77 -9.62 10.14
C LEU A 145 3.56 -9.23 9.74
N GLY A 146 2.97 -10.01 9.18
CA GLY A 146 1.79 -9.65 8.58
C GLY A 146 0.75 -9.37 9.51
N GLN A 147 0.54 -10.06 10.46
CA GLN A 147 -0.49 -9.79 11.17
C GLN A 147 -0.38 -8.89 12.16
N GLN A 148 0.55 -8.94 12.76
CA GLN A 148 0.61 -8.11 13.78
C GLN A 148 0.61 -6.78 13.40
N LEU A 149 0.75 -6.54 12.33
CA LEU A 149 0.78 -5.25 11.89
C LEU A 149 -0.46 -4.59 11.99
N PHE A 150 -1.41 -5.24 12.02
CA PHE A 150 -2.66 -4.62 12.06
C PHE A 150 -3.52 -5.13 13.15
#